data_78c595894519485cbfbd82927d3dbd6a
#
_entry.id   78c595894519485cbfbd82927d3dbd6a
#
_cell.length_a   1.000
_cell.length_b   1.000
_cell.length_c   1.000
_cell.angle_alpha   90.00
_cell.angle_beta   90.00
_cell.angle_gamma   90.00
#
_symmetry.space_group_name_H-M   'P 1'
#
loop_
_entity.id
_entity.type
_entity.pdbx_description
1 polymer ?
#
loop_
_entity_poly.entity_id
_entity_poly.type
_entity_poly.pdbx_seq_one_letter_code
_entity_poly.pdbx_strand_id
1 'polypeptide(L)'
;MQKKEAIIYPLFSLPLMAMSLDIDNDKLLKHIKDITYRNNINSDKAYLSKSVKILENKKLKKEKETFLKAIKKYLNVLGYTQGFKILNSWSTKVKQDYQSQLHVHTNTWISGVYYTQNDSSIRFIKNWANSSFFNLEFNNSTNIYSATKWDLKVKKNTLLIFPSELQHKIQKNTLKDDRYSIAFNVLPIGSFNKGQDNEIT
;
A
#
# COMPACT_ATOMS: atom_id res chain seq x y z
N MET A 1 -11.15 -6.66 -47.06
CA MET A 1 -9.88 -6.57 -46.31
C MET A 1 -10.22 -6.47 -44.81
N GLN A 2 -9.98 -7.54 -44.02
CA GLN A 2 -10.11 -7.44 -42.57
C GLN A 2 -9.07 -6.42 -42.05
N LYS A 3 -9.53 -5.38 -41.36
CA LYS A 3 -8.61 -4.48 -40.61
C LYS A 3 -7.85 -5.33 -39.59
N LYS A 4 -6.55 -5.48 -39.78
CA LYS A 4 -5.69 -6.05 -38.73
C LYS A 4 -5.65 -5.06 -37.58
N GLU A 5 -6.37 -5.35 -36.48
CA GLU A 5 -6.29 -4.56 -35.26
C GLU A 5 -4.96 -4.81 -34.60
N ALA A 6 -4.23 -3.74 -34.24
CA ALA A 6 -3.04 -3.83 -33.44
C ALA A 6 -3.44 -4.15 -31.98
N ILE A 7 -2.77 -5.11 -31.35
CA ILE A 7 -2.98 -5.47 -29.95
C ILE A 7 -1.75 -5.02 -29.16
N ILE A 8 -1.99 -4.26 -28.08
CA ILE A 8 -0.94 -3.83 -27.16
C ILE A 8 -1.13 -4.58 -25.83
N TYR A 9 -0.11 -5.31 -25.41
CA TYR A 9 -0.10 -6.06 -24.16
C TYR A 9 0.61 -5.27 -23.04
N PRO A 10 0.01 -5.11 -21.84
CA PRO A 10 0.66 -4.50 -20.68
C PRO A 10 1.62 -5.50 -20.02
N LEU A 11 2.77 -5.75 -20.62
CA LEU A 11 3.76 -6.67 -20.08
C LEU A 11 4.34 -6.13 -18.77
N PHE A 12 4.54 -7.02 -17.77
CA PHE A 12 5.17 -6.70 -16.49
C PHE A 12 4.45 -5.61 -15.67
N SER A 13 3.12 -5.67 -15.67
CA SER A 13 2.29 -4.76 -14.86
C SER A 13 2.58 -4.93 -13.37
N LEU A 14 2.70 -3.80 -12.65
CA LEU A 14 2.79 -3.80 -11.19
C LEU A 14 1.38 -3.87 -10.61
N PRO A 15 1.00 -4.96 -9.92
CA PRO A 15 -0.35 -5.13 -9.41
C PRO A 15 -0.60 -4.27 -8.18
N LEU A 16 -1.70 -3.51 -8.19
CA LEU A 16 -2.23 -2.81 -7.03
C LEU A 16 -3.68 -3.21 -6.86
N MET A 17 -4.06 -3.70 -5.68
CA MET A 17 -5.45 -3.96 -5.33
C MET A 17 -5.99 -2.83 -4.45
N ALA A 18 -7.14 -2.28 -4.84
CA ALA A 18 -7.96 -1.41 -4.00
C ALA A 18 -9.25 -2.14 -3.65
N MET A 19 -9.57 -2.25 -2.37
CA MET A 19 -10.73 -2.99 -1.89
C MET A 19 -11.45 -2.21 -0.79
N SER A 20 -12.74 -2.00 -0.93
CA SER A 20 -13.59 -1.49 0.17
C SER A 20 -13.84 -2.61 1.17
N LEU A 21 -13.64 -2.33 2.45
CA LEU A 21 -13.82 -3.28 3.54
C LEU A 21 -15.04 -2.90 4.39
N ASP A 22 -15.77 -3.92 4.82
CA ASP A 22 -16.83 -3.76 5.82
C ASP A 22 -16.22 -3.76 7.24
N ILE A 23 -15.76 -2.59 7.65
CA ILE A 23 -15.17 -2.34 8.97
C ILE A 23 -15.95 -1.19 9.62
N ASP A 24 -16.27 -1.33 10.89
CA ASP A 24 -16.78 -0.23 11.73
C ASP A 24 -15.67 0.82 11.89
N ASN A 25 -15.60 1.71 10.90
CA ASN A 25 -14.53 2.68 10.79
C ASN A 25 -14.55 3.71 11.91
N ASP A 26 -15.70 4.05 12.46
CA ASP A 26 -15.81 5.06 13.51
C ASP A 26 -15.26 4.51 14.83
N LYS A 27 -15.57 3.25 15.13
CA LYS A 27 -14.99 2.53 16.27
C LYS A 27 -13.48 2.37 16.12
N LEU A 28 -13.01 1.97 14.93
CA LEU A 28 -11.60 1.84 14.63
C LEU A 28 -10.88 3.18 14.77
N LEU A 29 -11.43 4.26 14.18
CA LEU A 29 -10.84 5.59 14.24
C LEU A 29 -10.74 6.10 15.69
N LYS A 30 -11.79 5.89 16.49
CA LYS A 30 -11.74 6.20 17.93
C LYS A 30 -10.60 5.47 18.61
N HIS A 31 -10.46 4.16 18.38
CA HIS A 31 -9.40 3.37 18.99
C HIS A 31 -7.99 3.84 18.58
N ILE A 32 -7.75 4.11 17.29
CA ILE A 32 -6.43 4.55 16.85
C ILE A 32 -6.10 6.00 17.23
N LYS A 33 -7.09 6.84 17.52
CA LYS A 33 -6.86 8.18 18.08
C LYS A 33 -6.32 8.12 19.51
N ASP A 34 -6.72 7.11 20.27
CA ASP A 34 -6.38 6.95 21.69
C ASP A 34 -5.03 6.25 21.94
N ILE A 35 -4.39 5.69 20.91
CA ILE A 35 -3.09 5.05 21.07
C ILE A 35 -1.95 6.06 21.16
N THR A 36 -0.81 5.65 21.70
CA THR A 36 0.37 6.50 21.83
C THR A 36 1.11 6.60 20.50
N TYR A 37 1.45 7.82 20.12
CA TYR A 37 2.21 8.16 18.92
C TYR A 37 3.61 8.67 19.30
N ARG A 38 4.54 8.55 18.34
CA ARG A 38 5.86 9.19 18.34
C ARG A 38 6.03 10.00 17.08
N ASN A 39 6.86 11.01 17.07
CA ASN A 39 7.20 11.74 15.88
C ASN A 39 7.79 10.79 14.83
N ASN A 40 7.44 10.99 13.57
CA ASN A 40 8.18 10.36 12.50
C ASN A 40 9.57 11.01 12.41
N ILE A 41 10.58 10.20 12.10
CA ILE A 41 11.94 10.71 11.86
C ILE A 41 11.82 11.76 10.74
N ASN A 42 12.32 12.96 10.96
CA ASN A 42 12.31 14.08 10.04
C ASN A 42 10.96 14.82 9.86
N SER A 43 10.00 14.70 10.77
CA SER A 43 8.77 15.49 10.68
C SER A 43 8.10 15.73 12.03
N ASP A 44 7.72 16.98 12.26
CA ASP A 44 6.86 17.43 13.35
C ASP A 44 5.36 17.41 13.01
N LYS A 45 5.02 17.04 11.77
CA LYS A 45 3.65 16.98 11.24
C LYS A 45 3.18 15.56 10.93
N ALA A 46 4.04 14.57 11.08
CA ALA A 46 3.71 13.17 10.91
C ALA A 46 4.12 12.36 12.14
N TYR A 47 3.24 11.47 12.53
CA TYR A 47 3.41 10.64 13.70
C TYR A 47 3.12 9.19 13.34
N LEU A 48 3.86 8.29 13.98
CA LEU A 48 3.66 6.85 13.90
C LEU A 48 3.25 6.32 15.25
N SER A 49 2.39 5.32 15.32
CA SER A 49 2.12 4.63 16.57
C SER A 49 3.43 4.15 17.20
N LYS A 50 3.57 4.23 18.54
CA LYS A 50 4.73 3.66 19.23
C LYS A 50 4.84 2.16 19.00
N SER A 51 3.71 1.44 19.04
CA SER A 51 3.67 0.04 18.67
C SER A 51 3.79 -0.12 17.15
N VAL A 52 4.68 -1.00 16.73
CA VAL A 52 4.84 -1.47 15.35
C VAL A 52 4.13 -2.81 15.11
N LYS A 53 3.26 -3.21 16.02
CA LYS A 53 2.43 -4.43 15.96
C LYS A 53 0.99 -4.13 16.41
N ILE A 54 0.40 -3.03 15.93
CA ILE A 54 -0.92 -2.59 16.41
C ILE A 54 -2.01 -3.62 16.11
N LEU A 55 -1.92 -4.37 15.01
CA LEU A 55 -2.86 -5.42 14.65
C LEU A 55 -2.77 -6.66 15.56
N GLU A 56 -1.78 -6.75 16.44
CA GLU A 56 -1.72 -7.76 17.51
C GLU A 56 -2.55 -7.37 18.75
N ASN A 57 -3.06 -6.14 18.79
CA ASN A 57 -3.97 -5.73 19.84
C ASN A 57 -5.30 -6.49 19.75
N LYS A 58 -5.73 -7.10 20.86
CA LYS A 58 -6.98 -7.88 20.93
C LYS A 58 -8.21 -7.08 20.47
N LYS A 59 -8.21 -5.75 20.68
CA LYS A 59 -9.29 -4.87 20.22
C LYS A 59 -9.39 -4.76 18.70
N LEU A 60 -8.32 -5.06 17.96
CA LEU A 60 -8.25 -5.02 16.49
C LEU A 60 -8.27 -6.42 15.84
N LYS A 61 -8.68 -7.44 16.59
CA LYS A 61 -8.71 -8.82 16.08
C LYS A 61 -9.56 -8.97 14.81
N LYS A 62 -10.75 -8.37 14.80
CA LYS A 62 -11.68 -8.42 13.65
C LYS A 62 -11.07 -7.73 12.41
N GLU A 63 -10.47 -6.57 12.60
CA GLU A 63 -9.79 -5.82 11.55
C GLU A 63 -8.60 -6.60 10.99
N LYS A 64 -7.79 -7.19 11.87
CA LYS A 64 -6.68 -8.08 11.47
C LYS A 64 -7.15 -9.24 10.62
N GLU A 65 -8.20 -9.94 11.05
CA GLU A 65 -8.79 -11.07 10.29
C GLU A 65 -9.29 -10.62 8.92
N THR A 66 -9.92 -9.44 8.84
CA THR A 66 -10.38 -8.85 7.58
C THR A 66 -9.21 -8.52 6.66
N PHE A 67 -8.13 -7.95 7.18
CA PHE A 67 -6.92 -7.69 6.39
C PHE A 67 -6.24 -8.98 5.91
N LEU A 68 -6.16 -10.01 6.75
CA LEU A 68 -5.61 -11.31 6.33
C LEU A 68 -6.42 -11.93 5.19
N LYS A 69 -7.75 -11.84 5.22
CA LYS A 69 -8.60 -12.29 4.10
C LYS A 69 -8.35 -11.50 2.82
N ALA A 70 -8.17 -10.18 2.93
CA ALA A 70 -7.86 -9.33 1.79
C ALA A 70 -6.49 -9.65 1.19
N ILE A 71 -5.46 -9.87 2.03
CA ILE A 71 -4.12 -10.29 1.58
C ILE A 71 -4.21 -11.62 0.84
N LYS A 72 -4.89 -12.61 1.40
CA LYS A 72 -5.10 -13.91 0.75
C LYS A 72 -5.78 -13.76 -0.61
N LYS A 73 -6.81 -12.89 -0.70
CA LYS A 73 -7.47 -12.61 -1.98
C LYS A 73 -6.50 -12.01 -3.00
N TYR A 74 -5.69 -11.04 -2.60
CA TYR A 74 -4.67 -10.44 -3.47
C TYR A 74 -3.69 -11.49 -4.00
N LEU A 75 -3.14 -12.32 -3.13
CA LEU A 75 -2.20 -13.38 -3.50
C LEU A 75 -2.83 -14.40 -4.45
N ASN A 76 -4.06 -14.83 -4.17
CA ASN A 76 -4.77 -15.78 -5.02
C ASN A 76 -5.01 -15.24 -6.44
N VAL A 77 -5.38 -13.95 -6.58
CA VAL A 77 -5.56 -13.30 -7.90
C VAL A 77 -4.25 -13.29 -8.68
N LEU A 78 -3.11 -13.15 -8.00
CA LEU A 78 -1.78 -13.16 -8.62
C LEU A 78 -1.22 -14.58 -8.83
N GLY A 79 -1.95 -15.62 -8.44
CA GLY A 79 -1.52 -17.02 -8.59
C GLY A 79 -0.48 -17.47 -7.55
N TYR A 80 -0.24 -16.71 -6.48
CA TYR A 80 0.67 -17.11 -5.42
C TYR A 80 0.01 -18.12 -4.48
N THR A 81 0.69 -19.24 -4.23
CA THR A 81 0.30 -20.29 -3.27
C THR A 81 1.06 -20.18 -1.95
N GLN A 82 2.02 -19.29 -1.88
CA GLN A 82 2.90 -19.08 -0.73
C GLN A 82 2.12 -18.69 0.53
N GLY A 83 2.47 -19.27 1.67
CA GLY A 83 2.01 -18.83 2.99
C GLY A 83 2.53 -17.41 3.29
N PHE A 84 1.87 -16.70 4.21
CA PHE A 84 2.25 -15.34 4.56
C PHE A 84 1.95 -15.01 6.02
N LYS A 85 2.64 -13.99 6.55
CA LYS A 85 2.35 -13.37 7.85
C LYS A 85 2.50 -11.86 7.78
N ILE A 86 1.70 -11.14 8.57
CA ILE A 86 1.95 -9.70 8.80
C ILE A 86 3.20 -9.58 9.68
N LEU A 87 4.23 -8.93 9.16
CA LEU A 87 5.51 -8.71 9.84
C LEU A 87 5.36 -7.63 10.91
N ASN A 88 4.84 -6.50 10.49
CA ASN A 88 4.59 -5.33 11.33
C ASN A 88 3.35 -4.58 10.87
N SER A 89 2.84 -3.74 11.76
CA SER A 89 1.68 -2.90 11.49
C SER A 89 1.69 -1.68 12.39
N TRP A 90 1.36 -0.53 11.84
CA TRP A 90 1.35 0.74 12.59
C TRP A 90 0.21 1.64 12.14
N SER A 91 -0.18 2.57 12.98
CA SER A 91 -1.03 3.67 12.59
C SER A 91 -0.19 4.89 12.27
N THR A 92 -0.58 5.62 11.25
CA THR A 92 -0.03 6.95 10.94
C THR A 92 -1.04 8.02 11.31
N LYS A 93 -0.53 9.12 11.85
CA LYS A 93 -1.27 10.35 12.12
C LYS A 93 -0.58 11.49 11.38
N VAL A 94 -1.28 12.18 10.52
CA VAL A 94 -0.73 13.19 9.63
C VAL A 94 -1.50 14.49 9.76
N LYS A 95 -0.83 15.55 10.20
CA LYS A 95 -1.42 16.89 10.31
C LYS A 95 -1.74 17.49 8.94
N GLN A 96 -2.56 18.55 8.94
CA GLN A 96 -2.84 19.33 7.76
C GLN A 96 -1.54 19.79 7.09
N ASP A 97 -1.57 19.91 5.77
CA ASP A 97 -0.49 20.37 4.89
C ASP A 97 0.77 19.50 4.83
N TYR A 98 0.80 18.35 5.50
CA TYR A 98 1.91 17.42 5.40
C TYR A 98 1.73 16.42 4.26
N GLN A 99 2.84 16.08 3.61
CA GLN A 99 2.99 14.95 2.69
C GLN A 99 4.19 14.12 3.09
N SER A 100 4.17 12.80 2.82
CA SER A 100 5.34 11.97 3.09
C SER A 100 6.43 12.17 2.04
N GLN A 101 7.66 11.82 2.40
CA GLN A 101 8.71 11.63 1.40
C GLN A 101 8.42 10.42 0.52
N LEU A 102 9.02 10.39 -0.66
CA LEU A 102 8.97 9.24 -1.55
C LEU A 102 9.81 8.11 -0.94
N HIS A 103 9.24 6.89 -0.85
CA HIS A 103 9.90 5.77 -0.22
C HIS A 103 9.40 4.42 -0.77
N VAL A 104 10.11 3.36 -0.41
CA VAL A 104 9.76 1.95 -0.56
C VAL A 104 9.84 1.27 0.79
N HIS A 105 9.30 0.08 0.92
CA HIS A 105 9.49 -0.74 2.11
C HIS A 105 10.48 -1.86 1.80
N THR A 106 11.61 -1.88 2.49
CA THR A 106 12.64 -2.91 2.35
C THR A 106 12.38 -4.10 3.28
N ASN A 107 12.98 -5.26 2.98
CA ASN A 107 12.86 -6.49 3.78
C ASN A 107 11.41 -6.95 3.99
N THR A 108 10.56 -6.72 2.99
CA THR A 108 9.15 -7.09 3.00
C THR A 108 8.67 -7.37 1.58
N TRP A 109 7.67 -8.22 1.45
CA TRP A 109 7.16 -8.66 0.16
C TRP A 109 6.02 -7.77 -0.34
N ILE A 110 5.02 -7.55 0.52
CA ILE A 110 3.80 -6.82 0.19
C ILE A 110 3.54 -5.79 1.28
N SER A 111 3.09 -4.62 0.88
CA SER A 111 2.63 -3.55 1.77
C SER A 111 1.14 -3.32 1.61
N GLY A 112 0.49 -2.93 2.70
CA GLY A 112 -0.90 -2.53 2.68
C GLY A 112 -1.14 -1.28 3.49
N VAL A 113 -2.14 -0.49 3.07
CA VAL A 113 -2.59 0.68 3.81
C VAL A 113 -4.11 0.80 3.78
N TYR A 114 -4.71 0.88 4.95
CA TYR A 114 -6.15 1.09 5.16
C TYR A 114 -6.42 2.54 5.54
N TYR A 115 -7.37 3.15 4.84
CA TYR A 115 -7.73 4.55 5.00
C TYR A 115 -9.01 4.70 5.81
N THR A 116 -8.92 5.45 6.91
CA THR A 116 -10.05 5.68 7.83
C THR A 116 -10.89 6.92 7.47
N GLN A 117 -10.41 7.76 6.56
CA GLN A 117 -11.05 9.02 6.20
C GLN A 117 -11.05 9.21 4.68
N ASN A 118 -12.03 10.01 4.19
CA ASN A 118 -12.09 10.45 2.80
C ASN A 118 -10.94 11.41 2.47
N ASP A 119 -10.84 11.79 1.20
CA ASP A 119 -9.89 12.78 0.67
C ASP A 119 -8.42 12.44 0.92
N SER A 120 -8.14 11.16 1.09
CA SER A 120 -6.79 10.63 1.09
C SER A 120 -6.31 10.44 -0.35
N SER A 121 -5.03 10.69 -0.59
CA SER A 121 -4.40 10.44 -1.88
C SER A 121 -2.99 9.90 -1.71
N ILE A 122 -2.64 8.95 -2.56
CA ILE A 122 -1.32 8.34 -2.61
C ILE A 122 -0.81 8.40 -4.05
N ARG A 123 0.47 8.76 -4.21
CA ARG A 123 1.16 8.72 -5.49
C ARG A 123 2.07 7.52 -5.53
N PHE A 124 1.93 6.75 -6.59
CA PHE A 124 2.89 5.71 -6.97
C PHE A 124 3.78 6.24 -8.09
N ILE A 125 5.04 5.82 -8.08
CA ILE A 125 6.03 6.21 -9.11
C ILE A 125 6.72 4.93 -9.60
N LYS A 126 6.84 4.83 -10.90
CA LYS A 126 7.54 3.73 -11.55
C LYS A 126 9.04 3.87 -11.31
N ASN A 127 9.60 2.99 -10.49
CA ASN A 127 11.03 2.97 -10.21
C ASN A 127 11.74 2.10 -11.25
N TRP A 128 11.88 2.62 -12.46
CA TRP A 128 12.69 1.96 -13.47
C TRP A 128 13.94 2.79 -13.70
N ALA A 129 15.07 2.21 -13.39
CA ALA A 129 16.37 2.83 -13.57
C ALA A 129 16.66 3.26 -15.04
N ASN A 130 15.85 2.79 -15.99
CA ASN A 130 16.04 2.99 -17.43
C ASN A 130 14.75 3.40 -18.14
N SER A 131 13.93 4.26 -17.53
CA SER A 131 12.79 4.83 -18.26
C SER A 131 13.30 5.83 -19.30
N SER A 132 13.24 5.46 -20.54
CA SER A 132 13.56 6.20 -21.77
C SER A 132 14.66 7.28 -21.70
N PHE A 133 15.59 7.22 -22.63
CA PHE A 133 16.62 8.25 -22.85
C PHE A 133 16.05 9.63 -23.22
N PHE A 134 14.74 9.73 -23.39
CA PHE A 134 14.03 10.94 -23.81
C PHE A 134 12.94 11.31 -22.82
N ASN A 135 12.85 12.57 -22.47
CA ASN A 135 11.74 13.13 -21.71
C ASN A 135 10.62 13.47 -22.70
N LEU A 136 9.68 12.55 -22.86
CA LEU A 136 8.57 12.70 -23.79
C LEU A 136 7.35 13.34 -23.09
N GLU A 137 6.63 14.17 -23.80
CA GLU A 137 5.36 14.72 -23.34
C GLU A 137 4.23 13.70 -23.57
N PHE A 138 3.31 13.62 -22.61
CA PHE A 138 2.16 12.72 -22.66
C PHE A 138 0.86 13.51 -22.53
N ASN A 139 -0.07 13.27 -23.41
CA ASN A 139 -1.41 13.88 -23.35
C ASN A 139 -2.25 13.35 -22.18
N ASN A 140 -1.94 12.17 -21.66
CA ASN A 140 -2.67 11.54 -20.57
C ASN A 140 -1.72 10.87 -19.59
N SER A 141 -1.61 11.44 -18.38
CA SER A 141 -0.74 10.95 -17.31
C SER A 141 -1.20 9.63 -16.68
N THR A 142 -2.40 9.15 -17.00
CA THR A 142 -2.98 7.91 -16.45
C THR A 142 -3.05 6.78 -17.49
N ASN A 143 -2.31 6.86 -18.57
CA ASN A 143 -2.21 5.79 -19.54
C ASN A 143 -1.42 4.62 -18.94
N ILE A 144 -2.02 3.43 -18.87
CA ILE A 144 -1.42 2.24 -18.24
C ILE A 144 -0.13 1.76 -18.92
N TYR A 145 0.08 2.10 -20.18
CA TYR A 145 1.27 1.69 -20.94
C TYR A 145 2.45 2.63 -20.78
N SER A 146 2.20 3.93 -20.60
CA SER A 146 3.22 4.98 -20.62
C SER A 146 3.35 5.77 -19.29
N ALA A 147 2.40 5.65 -18.38
CA ALA A 147 2.43 6.40 -17.12
C ALA A 147 3.67 6.07 -16.28
N THR A 148 4.39 7.11 -15.87
CA THR A 148 5.54 7.02 -14.94
C THR A 148 5.14 7.30 -13.49
N LYS A 149 3.97 7.91 -13.29
CA LYS A 149 3.38 8.21 -11.98
C LYS A 149 1.88 7.99 -12.02
N TRP A 150 1.31 7.62 -10.88
CA TRP A 150 -0.13 7.39 -10.73
C TRP A 150 -0.64 7.96 -9.41
N ASP A 151 -1.54 8.93 -9.49
CA ASP A 151 -2.20 9.51 -8.33
C ASP A 151 -3.54 8.81 -8.10
N LEU A 152 -3.67 8.14 -6.96
CA LEU A 152 -4.87 7.44 -6.58
C LEU A 152 -5.58 8.17 -5.43
N LYS A 153 -6.77 8.68 -5.70
CA LYS A 153 -7.68 9.20 -4.66
C LYS A 153 -8.34 8.03 -3.95
N VAL A 154 -8.35 8.06 -2.63
CA VAL A 154 -8.82 6.95 -1.80
C VAL A 154 -9.93 7.42 -0.88
N LYS A 155 -11.02 6.66 -0.81
CA LYS A 155 -12.13 6.88 0.11
C LYS A 155 -11.90 6.18 1.44
N LYS A 156 -12.64 6.57 2.48
CA LYS A 156 -12.67 5.83 3.75
C LYS A 156 -13.06 4.36 3.51
N ASN A 157 -12.65 3.49 4.39
CA ASN A 157 -12.87 2.04 4.32
C ASN A 157 -12.14 1.34 3.16
N THR A 158 -11.24 2.02 2.47
CA THR A 158 -10.46 1.40 1.40
C THR A 158 -9.14 0.85 1.94
N LEU A 159 -8.86 -0.39 1.62
CA LEU A 159 -7.56 -1.02 1.77
C LEU A 159 -6.86 -1.07 0.41
N LEU A 160 -5.64 -0.55 0.35
CA LEU A 160 -4.72 -0.76 -0.77
C LEU A 160 -3.71 -1.84 -0.40
N ILE A 161 -3.41 -2.75 -1.34
CA ILE A 161 -2.34 -3.74 -1.23
C ILE A 161 -1.51 -3.69 -2.51
N PHE A 162 -0.18 -3.67 -2.36
CA PHE A 162 0.77 -3.52 -3.47
C PHE A 162 2.14 -4.11 -3.13
N PRO A 163 2.99 -4.39 -4.14
CA PRO A 163 4.37 -4.82 -3.92
C PRO A 163 5.16 -3.79 -3.13
N SER A 164 5.93 -4.23 -2.14
CA SER A 164 6.63 -3.32 -1.22
C SER A 164 7.72 -2.47 -1.86
N GLU A 165 8.28 -2.94 -2.97
CA GLU A 165 9.25 -2.21 -3.79
C GLU A 165 8.63 -1.09 -4.63
N LEU A 166 7.30 -1.03 -4.74
CA LEU A 166 6.62 0.02 -5.48
C LEU A 166 6.79 1.36 -4.77
N GLN A 167 7.54 2.25 -5.40
CA GLN A 167 7.87 3.56 -4.86
C GLN A 167 6.61 4.42 -4.71
N HIS A 168 6.39 4.97 -3.52
CA HIS A 168 5.17 5.72 -3.25
C HIS A 168 5.36 6.83 -2.23
N LYS A 169 4.44 7.77 -2.24
CA LYS A 169 4.30 8.80 -1.20
C LYS A 169 2.85 9.14 -0.92
N ILE A 170 2.54 9.43 0.32
CA ILE A 170 1.25 9.98 0.72
C ILE A 170 1.21 11.45 0.32
N GLN A 171 0.17 11.84 -0.40
CA GLN A 171 -0.04 13.21 -0.84
C GLN A 171 -0.46 14.11 0.34
N LYS A 172 -0.36 15.42 0.11
CA LYS A 172 -0.70 16.45 1.09
C LYS A 172 -2.06 16.18 1.76
N ASN A 173 -2.09 16.26 3.09
CA ASN A 173 -3.35 16.23 3.83
C ASN A 173 -4.05 17.59 3.70
N THR A 174 -5.15 17.63 2.97
CA THR A 174 -5.96 18.82 2.74
C THR A 174 -7.10 19.00 3.75
N LEU A 175 -7.29 18.01 4.63
CA LEU A 175 -8.28 18.09 5.71
C LEU A 175 -7.81 19.07 6.79
N LYS A 176 -8.76 19.75 7.43
CA LYS A 176 -8.48 20.57 8.61
C LYS A 176 -8.05 19.72 9.80
N ASP A 177 -8.58 18.49 9.88
CA ASP A 177 -8.27 17.53 10.92
C ASP A 177 -7.08 16.64 10.58
N ASP A 178 -6.51 16.03 11.62
CA ASP A 178 -5.50 14.99 11.46
C ASP A 178 -6.05 13.80 10.66
N ARG A 179 -5.27 13.33 9.69
CA ARG A 179 -5.60 12.13 8.92
C ARG A 179 -4.93 10.92 9.53
N TYR A 180 -5.71 9.85 9.68
CA TYR A 180 -5.27 8.58 10.24
C TYR A 180 -5.35 7.47 9.19
N SER A 181 -4.39 6.54 9.25
CA SER A 181 -4.42 5.31 8.47
C SER A 181 -3.75 4.17 9.23
N ILE A 182 -4.01 2.93 8.82
CA ILE A 182 -3.30 1.75 9.32
C ILE A 182 -2.49 1.18 8.17
N ALA A 183 -1.19 1.04 8.37
CA ALA A 183 -0.29 0.42 7.41
C ALA A 183 0.27 -0.89 7.99
N PHE A 184 0.62 -1.81 7.10
CA PHE A 184 1.25 -3.07 7.47
C PHE A 184 2.16 -3.58 6.35
N ASN A 185 3.11 -4.42 6.73
CA ASN A 185 3.97 -5.15 5.83
C ASN A 185 3.80 -6.65 6.02
N VAL A 186 3.96 -7.40 4.95
CA VAL A 186 3.75 -8.83 4.87
C VAL A 186 5.03 -9.52 4.42
N LEU A 187 5.36 -10.64 5.08
CA LEU A 187 6.42 -11.55 4.64
C LEU A 187 5.81 -12.84 4.11
N PRO A 188 6.41 -13.44 3.07
CA PRO A 188 6.12 -14.81 2.71
C PRO A 188 6.68 -15.75 3.79
N ILE A 189 6.04 -16.90 3.96
CA ILE A 189 6.49 -17.98 4.86
C ILE A 189 6.39 -19.34 4.17
N GLY A 190 7.19 -20.28 4.65
CA GLY A 190 7.30 -21.64 4.07
C GLY A 190 8.56 -21.76 3.21
N SER A 191 8.72 -22.87 2.54
CA SER A 191 9.89 -23.15 1.71
C SER A 191 9.85 -22.38 0.40
N PHE A 192 11.00 -21.88 -0.02
CA PHE A 192 11.24 -21.18 -1.29
C PHE A 192 12.19 -22.01 -2.14
N ASN A 193 12.01 -22.00 -3.46
CA ASN A 193 12.81 -22.75 -4.41
C ASN A 193 12.86 -24.25 -4.12
N LYS A 194 11.73 -24.83 -3.70
CA LYS A 194 11.61 -26.23 -3.31
C LYS A 194 12.16 -27.16 -4.40
N GLY A 195 13.08 -28.03 -3.99
CA GLY A 195 13.75 -28.98 -4.89
C GLY A 195 14.85 -28.38 -5.78
N GLN A 196 15.35 -27.18 -5.46
CA GLN A 196 16.48 -26.54 -6.11
C GLN A 196 17.65 -26.38 -5.13
N ASP A 197 18.87 -26.20 -5.66
CA ASP A 197 20.09 -26.09 -4.84
C ASP A 197 20.10 -24.92 -3.84
N ASN A 198 19.25 -23.92 -4.07
CA ASN A 198 19.08 -22.74 -3.22
C ASN A 198 17.74 -22.72 -2.48
N GLU A 199 17.21 -23.89 -2.11
CA GLU A 199 16.00 -23.99 -1.29
C GLU A 199 16.22 -23.34 0.09
N ILE A 200 15.26 -22.49 0.50
CA ILE A 200 15.20 -21.86 1.83
C ILE A 200 13.94 -22.39 2.52
N THR A 201 14.05 -22.91 3.75
CA THR A 201 12.97 -23.47 4.56
C THR A 201 12.69 -22.60 5.80
#